data_687d234afeb08255976f6ddae6c1ac88
#
_entry.id   687d234afeb08255976f6ddae6c1ac88
#
_cell.length_a   1.000
_cell.length_b   1.000
_cell.length_c   1.000
_cell.angle_alpha   90.00
_cell.angle_beta   90.00
_cell.angle_gamma   90.00
#
_symmetry.space_group_name_H-M   'P 1'
#
loop_
_entity.id
_entity.type
_entity.pdbx_description
1 polymer ?
#
loop_
_entity_poly.entity_id
_entity_poly.type
_entity_poly.pdbx_seq_one_letter_code
_entity_poly.pdbx_strand_id
1 'polypeptide(L)'
;MNTELLKARQTKYAAYAAVYILVVITAVVIVNVLADRYTKSYDATSNKRYSLSEQTAKIVKGLKENATIIYFDQGTRFQHAKDLLGEYTSLSPKLHVDYIDPDKKPQEAREAGIKNYGTAIVQVGDRKEEAKSMTEEGITGALIRVLKNKTRTVCFVAGSGEHQIDDSDRNGFSDFKQLVGKDNYEAKTIDLLQKAEVPSDCTALVVGGPTRNYQQPEVDAIKKYVEDGGRALLMLDPPLKIGRSEIAGNDALTSLLQSWGVTMDKDLILDLNPIGQLAGLGPQVALVTSYDSQPIVNGMKGTATGFPLSRSIDVKNGEKTTVQKLFDSSSTSLATNNLSSPAVDPNDPKNKKGPLTLAAAGTYNTGK
;
A
#
# COMPACT_ATOMS: atom_id res chain seq x y z
N MET A 1 42.53 14.08 -75.74
CA MET A 1 41.35 13.86 -74.87
C MET A 1 41.63 14.46 -73.52
N ASN A 2 40.93 15.51 -73.13
CA ASN A 2 41.30 16.48 -72.09
C ASN A 2 41.35 15.86 -70.66
N THR A 3 42.53 15.59 -70.17
CA THR A 3 42.79 15.15 -68.78
C THR A 3 42.39 16.16 -67.71
N GLU A 4 42.32 17.45 -68.05
CA GLU A 4 41.85 18.60 -67.27
C GLU A 4 40.36 18.50 -66.89
N LEU A 5 39.51 18.06 -67.81
CA LEU A 5 38.06 17.91 -67.60
C LEU A 5 37.76 16.68 -66.67
N LEU A 6 38.59 15.67 -66.76
CA LEU A 6 38.45 14.49 -65.81
C LEU A 6 38.88 14.85 -64.44
N LYS A 7 39.98 15.61 -64.28
CA LYS A 7 40.43 16.12 -62.98
C LYS A 7 39.42 17.07 -62.36
N ALA A 8 38.78 17.97 -63.10
CA ALA A 8 37.75 18.90 -62.64
C ALA A 8 36.48 18.13 -62.17
N ARG A 9 36.09 17.04 -62.85
CA ARG A 9 34.97 16.19 -62.43
C ARG A 9 35.30 15.40 -61.15
N GLN A 10 36.48 14.81 -61.07
CA GLN A 10 36.90 14.05 -59.87
C GLN A 10 36.98 14.95 -58.62
N THR A 11 37.50 16.19 -58.74
CA THR A 11 37.54 17.15 -57.64
C THR A 11 36.12 17.58 -57.21
N LYS A 12 35.19 17.76 -58.13
CA LYS A 12 33.79 18.05 -57.77
C LYS A 12 33.13 16.88 -57.02
N TYR A 13 33.29 15.64 -57.46
CA TYR A 13 32.76 14.48 -56.79
C TYR A 13 33.39 14.26 -55.40
N ALA A 14 34.70 14.50 -55.29
CA ALA A 14 35.41 14.44 -54.02
C ALA A 14 34.93 15.51 -53.03
N ALA A 15 34.65 16.74 -53.53
CA ALA A 15 34.08 17.80 -52.72
C ALA A 15 32.66 17.49 -52.25
N TYR A 16 31.79 16.96 -53.13
CA TYR A 16 30.45 16.51 -52.72
C TYR A 16 30.50 15.36 -51.69
N ALA A 17 31.39 14.40 -51.89
CA ALA A 17 31.59 13.29 -50.95
C ALA A 17 32.05 13.81 -49.57
N ALA A 18 33.00 14.77 -49.56
CA ALA A 18 33.47 15.38 -48.31
C ALA A 18 32.37 16.14 -47.57
N VAL A 19 31.56 16.92 -48.30
CA VAL A 19 30.39 17.62 -47.70
C VAL A 19 29.36 16.63 -47.18
N TYR A 20 29.08 15.55 -47.92
CA TYR A 20 28.15 14.53 -47.49
C TYR A 20 28.62 13.83 -46.20
N ILE A 21 29.91 13.45 -46.11
CA ILE A 21 30.51 12.85 -44.95
C ILE A 21 30.42 13.80 -43.74
N LEU A 22 30.71 15.09 -43.97
CA LEU A 22 30.63 16.10 -42.91
C LEU A 22 29.20 16.27 -42.37
N VAL A 23 28.21 16.27 -43.24
CA VAL A 23 26.78 16.32 -42.86
C VAL A 23 26.38 15.08 -42.04
N VAL A 24 26.81 13.89 -42.50
CA VAL A 24 26.54 12.63 -41.76
C VAL A 24 27.19 12.63 -40.37
N ILE A 25 28.46 13.05 -40.26
CA ILE A 25 29.15 13.15 -39.00
C ILE A 25 28.44 14.15 -38.07
N THR A 26 28.06 15.30 -38.58
CA THR A 26 27.33 16.32 -37.83
C THR A 26 25.98 15.78 -37.33
N ALA A 27 25.25 15.08 -38.20
CA ALA A 27 23.98 14.44 -37.81
C ALA A 27 24.14 13.40 -36.69
N VAL A 28 25.18 12.55 -36.80
CA VAL A 28 25.51 11.54 -35.77
C VAL A 28 25.89 12.21 -34.43
N VAL A 29 26.69 13.29 -34.48
CA VAL A 29 27.03 14.05 -33.26
C VAL A 29 25.79 14.67 -32.64
N ILE A 30 24.91 15.29 -33.45
CA ILE A 30 23.66 15.86 -32.95
C ILE A 30 22.78 14.79 -32.32
N VAL A 31 22.58 13.65 -32.96
CA VAL A 31 21.80 12.53 -32.44
C VAL A 31 22.39 12.02 -31.12
N ASN A 32 23.72 11.90 -31.04
CA ASN A 32 24.40 11.43 -29.85
C ASN A 32 24.24 12.44 -28.68
N VAL A 33 24.42 13.72 -28.92
CA VAL A 33 24.19 14.79 -27.93
C VAL A 33 22.71 14.85 -27.49
N LEU A 34 21.78 14.68 -28.43
CA LEU A 34 20.36 14.60 -28.08
C LEU A 34 20.02 13.35 -27.29
N ALA A 35 20.59 12.20 -27.64
CA ALA A 35 20.39 10.96 -26.90
C ALA A 35 20.95 11.04 -25.47
N ASP A 36 22.09 11.68 -25.28
CA ASP A 36 22.70 11.91 -23.97
C ASP A 36 21.87 12.92 -23.11
N ARG A 37 21.30 13.93 -23.78
CA ARG A 37 20.51 14.97 -23.10
C ARG A 37 19.07 14.57 -22.80
N TYR A 38 18.50 13.60 -23.56
CA TYR A 38 17.12 13.13 -23.44
C TYR A 38 17.07 11.62 -23.17
N THR A 39 17.80 11.16 -22.16
CA THR A 39 17.73 9.76 -21.71
C THR A 39 16.36 9.46 -21.10
N LYS A 40 15.42 8.98 -21.90
CA LYS A 40 14.22 8.31 -21.40
C LYS A 40 14.53 6.83 -21.33
N SER A 41 14.83 6.32 -20.13
CA SER A 41 14.89 4.89 -19.88
C SER A 41 13.47 4.32 -19.85
N TYR A 42 13.22 3.27 -20.63
CA TYR A 42 11.98 2.53 -20.59
C TYR A 42 12.24 1.16 -19.99
N ASP A 43 11.67 0.91 -18.82
CA ASP A 43 11.77 -0.40 -18.16
C ASP A 43 10.78 -1.37 -18.82
N ALA A 44 11.30 -2.26 -19.67
CA ALA A 44 10.56 -3.29 -20.37
C ALA A 44 10.37 -4.59 -19.56
N THR A 45 10.79 -4.62 -18.29
CA THR A 45 10.61 -5.80 -17.43
C THR A 45 9.16 -5.92 -16.99
N SER A 46 8.62 -7.15 -16.96
CA SER A 46 7.21 -7.39 -16.58
C SER A 46 6.87 -6.90 -15.16
N ASN A 47 7.87 -6.76 -14.28
CA ASN A 47 7.72 -6.30 -12.90
C ASN A 47 8.35 -4.92 -12.64
N LYS A 48 8.72 -4.17 -13.67
CA LYS A 48 9.35 -2.83 -13.57
C LYS A 48 10.49 -2.79 -12.54
N ARG A 49 11.40 -3.78 -12.58
CA ARG A 49 12.47 -3.97 -11.57
C ARG A 49 13.50 -2.86 -11.52
N TYR A 50 13.59 -2.06 -12.56
CA TYR A 50 14.56 -0.97 -12.74
C TYR A 50 13.88 0.41 -12.79
N SER A 51 12.66 0.53 -12.25
CA SER A 51 11.97 1.80 -12.12
C SER A 51 11.27 1.88 -10.78
N LEU A 52 11.21 3.08 -10.21
CA LEU A 52 10.50 3.34 -8.96
C LEU A 52 8.99 3.06 -9.11
N SER A 53 8.37 2.65 -8.04
CA SER A 53 6.93 2.39 -7.98
C SER A 53 6.11 3.62 -8.39
N GLU A 54 4.90 3.40 -8.88
CA GLU A 54 3.99 4.49 -9.26
C GLU A 54 3.70 5.44 -8.09
N GLN A 55 3.65 4.91 -6.88
CA GLN A 55 3.47 5.70 -5.65
C GLN A 55 4.66 6.62 -5.42
N THR A 56 5.89 6.10 -5.46
CA THR A 56 7.12 6.89 -5.32
C THR A 56 7.21 7.94 -6.42
N ALA A 57 6.97 7.56 -7.68
CA ALA A 57 7.00 8.49 -8.81
C ALA A 57 5.99 9.63 -8.66
N LYS A 58 4.79 9.36 -8.15
CA LYS A 58 3.76 10.36 -7.88
C LYS A 58 4.21 11.35 -6.80
N ILE A 59 4.84 10.86 -5.74
CA ILE A 59 5.34 11.69 -4.62
C ILE A 59 6.47 12.59 -5.10
N VAL A 60 7.47 12.03 -5.80
CA VAL A 60 8.65 12.76 -6.26
C VAL A 60 8.28 13.82 -7.33
N LYS A 61 7.43 13.48 -8.28
CA LYS A 61 6.92 14.43 -9.28
C LYS A 61 6.04 15.53 -8.66
N GLY A 62 5.38 15.21 -7.55
CA GLY A 62 4.51 16.14 -6.81
C GLY A 62 5.23 17.07 -5.83
N LEU A 63 6.57 17.06 -5.77
CA LEU A 63 7.35 17.92 -4.86
C LEU A 63 7.05 19.40 -5.12
N LYS A 64 6.64 20.09 -4.07
CA LYS A 64 6.40 21.56 -4.08
C LYS A 64 7.64 22.33 -3.70
N GLU A 65 8.45 21.80 -2.78
CA GLU A 65 9.68 22.36 -2.26
C GLU A 65 10.89 21.53 -2.71
N ASN A 66 12.09 22.10 -2.64
CA ASN A 66 13.32 21.35 -2.90
C ASN A 66 13.56 20.34 -1.79
N ALA A 67 13.90 19.13 -2.18
CA ALA A 67 14.29 18.04 -1.28
C ALA A 67 15.72 17.60 -1.60
N THR A 68 16.48 17.26 -0.60
CA THR A 68 17.85 16.74 -0.75
C THR A 68 17.95 15.41 -0.03
N ILE A 69 18.43 14.38 -0.71
CA ILE A 69 18.82 13.12 -0.10
C ILE A 69 20.32 13.17 0.14
N ILE A 70 20.75 13.09 1.38
CA ILE A 70 22.17 13.10 1.76
C ILE A 70 22.55 11.67 2.12
N TYR A 71 23.41 11.06 1.32
CA TYR A 71 23.86 9.69 1.52
C TYR A 71 25.25 9.65 2.14
N PHE A 72 25.38 8.98 3.28
CA PHE A 72 26.61 8.87 4.06
C PHE A 72 27.19 7.47 3.96
N ASP A 73 28.29 7.30 3.23
CA ASP A 73 29.04 6.04 3.13
C ASP A 73 30.49 6.32 2.73
N GLN A 74 31.32 5.30 2.73
CA GLN A 74 32.67 5.40 2.17
C GLN A 74 32.62 5.68 0.67
N GLY A 75 33.49 6.54 0.18
CA GLY A 75 33.48 6.97 -1.23
C GLY A 75 33.52 5.85 -2.25
N THR A 76 34.14 4.71 -1.90
CA THR A 76 34.20 3.49 -2.74
C THR A 76 32.85 2.77 -2.87
N ARG A 77 31.90 3.03 -1.97
CA ARG A 77 30.59 2.36 -1.92
C ARG A 77 29.46 3.19 -2.51
N PHE A 78 29.69 4.45 -2.89
CA PHE A 78 28.65 5.33 -3.45
C PHE A 78 27.98 4.73 -4.69
N GLN A 79 28.65 3.89 -5.46
CA GLN A 79 28.09 3.32 -6.68
C GLN A 79 26.79 2.55 -6.44
N HIS A 80 26.73 1.79 -5.34
CA HIS A 80 25.52 1.04 -4.98
C HIS A 80 24.29 1.91 -4.72
N ALA A 81 24.50 3.13 -4.23
CA ALA A 81 23.42 4.08 -3.98
C ALA A 81 23.04 4.91 -5.21
N LYS A 82 24.03 5.16 -6.11
CA LYS A 82 23.84 6.04 -7.28
C LYS A 82 22.76 5.55 -8.22
N ASP A 83 22.66 4.24 -8.43
CA ASP A 83 21.68 3.67 -9.34
C ASP A 83 20.25 3.95 -8.81
N LEU A 84 19.97 3.63 -7.55
CA LEU A 84 18.67 3.90 -6.92
C LEU A 84 18.37 5.39 -6.81
N LEU A 85 19.31 6.18 -6.29
CA LEU A 85 19.10 7.62 -6.06
C LEU A 85 19.04 8.41 -7.37
N GLY A 86 19.71 7.93 -8.42
CA GLY A 86 19.61 8.46 -9.77
C GLY A 86 18.21 8.39 -10.35
N GLU A 87 17.46 7.33 -10.07
CA GLU A 87 16.07 7.21 -10.48
C GLU A 87 15.18 8.29 -9.84
N TYR A 88 15.42 8.63 -8.58
CA TYR A 88 14.70 9.69 -7.89
C TYR A 88 14.97 11.06 -8.52
N THR A 89 16.24 11.40 -8.79
CA THR A 89 16.60 12.69 -9.39
C THR A 89 16.09 12.83 -10.81
N SER A 90 15.97 11.73 -11.54
CA SER A 90 15.41 11.72 -12.91
C SER A 90 13.93 12.12 -12.97
N LEU A 91 13.19 11.91 -11.87
CA LEU A 91 11.74 12.16 -11.81
C LEU A 91 11.38 13.61 -11.49
N SER A 92 12.28 14.38 -10.83
CA SER A 92 11.99 15.75 -10.44
C SER A 92 13.26 16.59 -10.34
N PRO A 93 13.30 17.78 -10.96
CA PRO A 93 14.40 18.72 -10.81
C PRO A 93 14.49 19.34 -9.42
N LYS A 94 13.48 19.13 -8.56
CA LYS A 94 13.45 19.61 -7.18
C LYS A 94 14.09 18.63 -6.21
N LEU A 95 14.47 17.43 -6.66
CA LEU A 95 15.17 16.46 -5.83
C LEU A 95 16.66 16.45 -6.15
N HIS A 96 17.47 16.66 -5.14
CA HIS A 96 18.92 16.63 -5.23
C HIS A 96 19.48 15.48 -4.40
N VAL A 97 20.68 15.03 -4.73
CA VAL A 97 21.37 13.97 -3.98
C VAL A 97 22.80 14.42 -3.71
N ASP A 98 23.18 14.41 -2.44
CA ASP A 98 24.53 14.68 -1.97
C ASP A 98 25.15 13.40 -1.40
N TYR A 99 26.43 13.14 -1.73
CA TYR A 99 27.18 12.00 -1.25
C TYR A 99 28.30 12.48 -0.34
N ILE A 100 28.26 12.09 0.92
CA ILE A 100 29.22 12.48 1.94
C ILE A 100 29.97 11.27 2.46
N ASP A 101 31.30 11.32 2.37
CA ASP A 101 32.19 10.34 2.97
C ASP A 101 32.50 10.79 4.42
N PRO A 102 32.00 10.07 5.45
CA PRO A 102 32.21 10.45 6.86
C PRO A 102 33.69 10.47 7.28
N ASP A 103 34.54 9.69 6.61
CA ASP A 103 35.97 9.68 6.89
C ASP A 103 36.68 10.94 6.37
N LYS A 104 36.15 11.54 5.29
CA LYS A 104 36.66 12.78 4.70
C LYS A 104 36.01 14.02 5.29
N LYS A 105 34.74 13.90 5.70
CA LYS A 105 33.92 15.01 6.25
C LYS A 105 33.29 14.64 7.59
N PRO A 106 34.12 14.38 8.62
CA PRO A 106 33.64 13.90 9.91
C PRO A 106 32.78 14.90 10.68
N GLN A 107 32.93 16.20 10.40
CA GLN A 107 32.13 17.22 11.02
C GLN A 107 30.69 17.19 10.50
N GLU A 108 30.50 17.14 9.17
CA GLU A 108 29.17 17.06 8.55
C GLU A 108 28.41 15.79 8.99
N ALA A 109 29.13 14.66 9.10
CA ALA A 109 28.54 13.41 9.57
C ALA A 109 28.09 13.47 11.04
N ARG A 110 28.89 14.12 11.92
CA ARG A 110 28.51 14.33 13.33
C ARG A 110 27.34 15.27 13.50
N GLU A 111 27.29 16.36 12.75
CA GLU A 111 26.18 17.31 12.76
C GLU A 111 24.87 16.66 12.25
N ALA A 112 25.00 15.71 11.32
CA ALA A 112 23.89 14.92 10.83
C ALA A 112 23.49 13.76 11.76
N GLY A 113 24.25 13.50 12.84
CA GLY A 113 23.97 12.42 13.79
C GLY A 113 24.26 11.02 13.26
N ILE A 114 25.09 10.89 12.21
CA ILE A 114 25.37 9.61 11.55
C ILE A 114 26.18 8.70 12.48
N LYS A 115 25.66 7.49 12.69
CA LYS A 115 26.29 6.44 13.51
C LYS A 115 26.85 5.31 12.66
N ASN A 116 26.28 5.05 11.49
CA ASN A 116 26.63 3.94 10.64
C ASN A 116 26.83 4.39 9.18
N TYR A 117 27.71 3.72 8.46
CA TYR A 117 27.81 3.86 7.00
C TYR A 117 26.54 3.32 6.32
N GLY A 118 26.27 3.78 5.10
CA GLY A 118 25.10 3.37 4.34
C GLY A 118 23.79 4.04 4.80
N THR A 119 23.90 5.14 5.55
CA THR A 119 22.75 5.90 6.04
C THR A 119 22.37 7.01 5.06
N ALA A 120 21.08 7.16 4.79
CA ALA A 120 20.54 8.27 4.00
C ALA A 120 19.64 9.16 4.86
N ILE A 121 19.79 10.47 4.73
CA ILE A 121 18.92 11.48 5.35
C ILE A 121 18.22 12.24 4.23
N VAL A 122 16.90 12.36 4.34
CA VAL A 122 16.10 13.20 3.45
C VAL A 122 15.80 14.52 4.15
N GLN A 123 16.14 15.63 3.50
CA GLN A 123 15.97 16.98 4.02
C GLN A 123 15.04 17.80 3.12
N VAL A 124 14.10 18.55 3.74
CA VAL A 124 13.25 19.55 3.08
C VAL A 124 13.20 20.80 3.97
N GLY A 125 13.81 21.87 3.53
CA GLY A 125 14.04 23.04 4.40
C GLY A 125 14.86 22.65 5.63
N ASP A 126 14.36 22.97 6.82
CA ASP A 126 15.01 22.64 8.09
C ASP A 126 14.67 21.25 8.63
N ARG A 127 13.72 20.55 8.01
CA ARG A 127 13.26 19.22 8.44
C ARG A 127 14.16 18.13 7.86
N LYS A 128 14.52 17.18 8.71
CA LYS A 128 15.38 16.04 8.35
C LYS A 128 14.75 14.75 8.85
N GLU A 129 14.79 13.71 8.01
CA GLU A 129 14.32 12.36 8.33
C GLU A 129 15.33 11.33 7.86
N GLU A 130 15.72 10.42 8.73
CA GLU A 130 16.58 9.31 8.38
C GLU A 130 15.78 8.20 7.67
N ALA A 131 16.30 7.68 6.57
CA ALA A 131 15.73 6.53 5.90
C ALA A 131 16.01 5.26 6.72
N LYS A 132 14.97 4.46 6.98
CA LYS A 132 15.08 3.20 7.75
C LYS A 132 15.97 2.15 7.07
N SER A 133 16.11 2.24 5.76
CA SER A 133 16.94 1.36 4.93
C SER A 133 17.31 2.06 3.62
N MET A 134 18.38 1.60 2.96
CA MET A 134 18.78 2.07 1.64
C MET A 134 18.04 1.31 0.53
N THR A 135 16.71 1.36 0.59
CA THR A 135 15.77 0.79 -0.36
C THR A 135 14.79 1.86 -0.82
N GLU A 136 14.08 1.62 -1.92
CA GLU A 136 13.01 2.52 -2.36
C GLU A 136 12.02 2.84 -1.23
N GLU A 137 11.57 1.80 -0.52
CA GLU A 137 10.63 1.93 0.59
C GLU A 137 11.18 2.82 1.71
N GLY A 138 12.46 2.62 2.10
CA GLY A 138 13.10 3.40 3.15
C GLY A 138 13.27 4.87 2.79
N ILE A 139 13.74 5.15 1.58
CA ILE A 139 13.96 6.52 1.06
C ILE A 139 12.62 7.25 0.86
N THR A 140 11.67 6.60 0.18
CA THR A 140 10.33 7.19 -0.03
C THR A 140 9.61 7.43 1.28
N GLY A 141 9.78 6.51 2.23
CA GLY A 141 9.26 6.66 3.58
C GLY A 141 9.81 7.90 4.30
N ALA A 142 11.12 8.13 4.26
CA ALA A 142 11.74 9.33 4.81
C ALA A 142 11.23 10.60 4.09
N LEU A 143 11.11 10.55 2.76
CA LEU A 143 10.58 11.66 1.96
C LEU A 143 9.13 11.99 2.35
N ILE A 144 8.29 10.98 2.55
CA ILE A 144 6.92 11.18 3.01
C ILE A 144 6.89 11.82 4.41
N ARG A 145 7.73 11.35 5.35
CA ARG A 145 7.77 11.89 6.71
C ARG A 145 8.21 13.35 6.72
N VAL A 146 9.29 13.67 6.02
CA VAL A 146 9.82 15.04 5.97
C VAL A 146 8.87 16.03 5.29
N LEU A 147 8.04 15.55 4.33
CA LEU A 147 7.04 16.39 3.64
C LEU A 147 5.78 16.62 4.47
N LYS A 148 5.50 15.76 5.45
CA LYS A 148 4.28 15.82 6.27
C LYS A 148 4.56 16.50 7.61
N ASN A 149 3.70 17.45 7.98
CA ASN A 149 3.80 18.17 9.25
C ASN A 149 3.25 17.39 10.47
N LYS A 150 2.64 16.23 10.26
CA LYS A 150 2.05 15.40 11.33
C LYS A 150 2.24 13.92 11.04
N THR A 151 2.67 13.17 12.05
CA THR A 151 2.63 11.71 12.05
C THR A 151 1.17 11.26 11.94
N ARG A 152 0.89 10.32 11.07
CA ARG A 152 -0.43 9.71 10.96
C ARG A 152 -0.49 8.51 11.88
N THR A 153 -1.51 8.42 12.70
CA THR A 153 -1.67 7.36 13.67
C THR A 153 -2.83 6.44 13.26
N VAL A 154 -2.57 5.15 13.22
CA VAL A 154 -3.61 4.12 13.12
C VAL A 154 -3.88 3.60 14.52
N CYS A 155 -5.10 3.80 15.00
CA CYS A 155 -5.53 3.37 16.33
C CYS A 155 -6.20 1.99 16.23
N PHE A 156 -5.67 1.03 16.96
CA PHE A 156 -6.23 -0.31 17.09
C PHE A 156 -7.05 -0.39 18.37
N VAL A 157 -8.30 -0.77 18.26
CA VAL A 157 -9.16 -0.94 19.42
C VAL A 157 -8.76 -2.19 20.18
N ALA A 158 -8.79 -2.10 21.50
CA ALA A 158 -8.60 -3.19 22.45
C ALA A 158 -9.65 -3.09 23.56
N GLY A 159 -9.76 -4.12 24.39
CA GLY A 159 -10.67 -4.18 25.54
C GLY A 159 -11.79 -5.20 25.37
N SER A 160 -12.23 -5.50 24.17
CA SER A 160 -13.31 -6.46 23.88
C SER A 160 -12.82 -7.75 23.20
N GLY A 161 -11.55 -8.10 23.39
CA GLY A 161 -10.93 -9.35 22.93
C GLY A 161 -10.50 -9.32 21.47
N GLU A 162 -10.19 -8.15 20.97
CA GLU A 162 -9.61 -7.92 19.63
C GLU A 162 -8.20 -8.51 19.52
N HIS A 163 -7.77 -8.75 18.28
CA HIS A 163 -6.40 -9.18 17.97
C HIS A 163 -5.39 -8.10 18.38
N GLN A 164 -4.37 -8.50 19.13
CA GLN A 164 -3.38 -7.56 19.66
C GLN A 164 -2.28 -7.26 18.66
N ILE A 165 -1.88 -5.99 18.58
CA ILE A 165 -0.87 -5.51 17.63
C ILE A 165 0.56 -5.92 17.95
N ASP A 166 0.83 -6.36 19.17
CA ASP A 166 2.14 -6.84 19.63
C ASP A 166 2.22 -8.37 19.68
N ASP A 167 1.12 -9.05 19.37
CA ASP A 167 1.05 -10.50 19.32
C ASP A 167 1.57 -11.01 17.99
N SER A 168 2.58 -11.88 18.03
CA SER A 168 3.19 -12.54 16.87
C SER A 168 2.63 -13.92 16.57
N ASP A 169 1.65 -14.37 17.35
CA ASP A 169 0.95 -15.62 17.08
C ASP A 169 0.12 -15.51 15.81
N ARG A 170 -0.34 -16.65 15.31
CA ARG A 170 -1.07 -16.76 14.04
C ARG A 170 -2.29 -15.83 13.93
N ASN A 171 -2.91 -15.51 15.05
CA ASN A 171 -4.07 -14.62 15.13
C ASN A 171 -3.69 -13.20 15.60
N GLY A 172 -2.41 -12.93 15.85
CA GLY A 172 -1.93 -11.62 16.26
C GLY A 172 -1.78 -10.65 15.08
N PHE A 173 -1.70 -9.36 15.37
CA PHE A 173 -1.58 -8.29 14.38
C PHE A 173 -0.19 -7.66 14.32
N SER A 174 0.87 -8.37 14.81
CA SER A 174 2.24 -7.83 14.75
C SER A 174 2.71 -7.55 13.33
N ASP A 175 2.35 -8.39 12.36
CA ASP A 175 2.67 -8.17 10.95
C ASP A 175 1.89 -6.98 10.38
N PHE A 176 0.61 -6.83 10.76
CA PHE A 176 -0.19 -5.67 10.37
C PHE A 176 0.42 -4.37 10.94
N LYS A 177 0.84 -4.37 12.21
CA LYS A 177 1.59 -3.25 12.80
C LYS A 177 2.86 -2.91 12.01
N GLN A 178 3.63 -3.92 11.60
CA GLN A 178 4.83 -3.72 10.78
C GLN A 178 4.49 -3.09 9.42
N LEU A 179 3.45 -3.58 8.72
CA LEU A 179 2.99 -3.01 7.45
C LEU A 179 2.56 -1.55 7.59
N VAL A 180 1.77 -1.24 8.62
CA VAL A 180 1.38 0.14 8.95
C VAL A 180 2.62 1.03 9.18
N GLY A 181 3.62 0.50 9.90
CA GLY A 181 4.90 1.20 10.15
C GLY A 181 5.74 1.40 8.90
N LYS A 182 5.69 0.48 7.92
CA LYS A 182 6.35 0.62 6.61
C LYS A 182 5.73 1.74 5.79
N ASP A 183 4.41 1.88 5.84
CA ASP A 183 3.67 2.96 5.18
C ASP A 183 3.73 4.31 5.92
N ASN A 184 4.64 4.44 6.90
CA ASN A 184 4.86 5.67 7.67
C ASN A 184 3.67 6.13 8.51
N TYR A 185 2.92 5.18 9.03
CA TYR A 185 1.95 5.41 10.08
C TYR A 185 2.49 4.90 11.41
N GLU A 186 2.12 5.55 12.50
CA GLU A 186 2.32 5.04 13.85
C GLU A 186 1.13 4.15 14.24
N ALA A 187 1.40 2.99 14.84
CA ALA A 187 0.37 2.11 15.38
C ALA A 187 0.21 2.34 16.88
N LYS A 188 -1.02 2.60 17.33
CA LYS A 188 -1.35 2.89 18.73
C LYS A 188 -2.55 2.06 19.15
N THR A 189 -2.48 1.43 20.30
CA THR A 189 -3.62 0.76 20.92
C THR A 189 -4.47 1.74 21.73
N ILE A 190 -5.79 1.66 21.60
CA ILE A 190 -6.75 2.41 22.42
C ILE A 190 -7.76 1.46 23.03
N ASP A 191 -8.16 1.70 24.27
CA ASP A 191 -9.14 0.89 24.99
C ASP A 191 -10.45 1.67 25.12
N LEU A 192 -11.44 1.33 24.27
CA LEU A 192 -12.75 1.97 24.27
C LEU A 192 -13.62 1.54 25.46
N LEU A 193 -13.34 0.38 26.07
CA LEU A 193 -14.03 -0.07 27.26
C LEU A 193 -13.68 0.81 28.47
N GLN A 194 -12.41 1.23 28.58
CA GLN A 194 -11.97 2.14 29.63
C GLN A 194 -12.36 3.57 29.37
N LYS A 195 -12.24 4.03 28.11
CA LYS A 195 -12.59 5.37 27.69
C LYS A 195 -13.32 5.32 26.35
N ALA A 196 -14.62 5.49 26.37
CA ALA A 196 -15.48 5.47 25.19
C ALA A 196 -15.31 6.74 24.32
N GLU A 197 -14.07 6.98 23.87
CA GLU A 197 -13.72 8.11 23.01
C GLU A 197 -12.54 7.73 22.11
N VAL A 198 -12.66 7.99 20.80
CA VAL A 198 -11.54 7.85 19.86
C VAL A 198 -10.71 9.13 19.90
N PRO A 199 -9.40 9.05 20.23
CA PRO A 199 -8.52 10.21 20.29
C PRO A 199 -8.44 10.97 18.96
N SER A 200 -8.32 12.28 19.02
CA SER A 200 -8.28 13.18 17.83
C SER A 200 -7.01 13.00 16.98
N ASP A 201 -5.96 12.37 17.50
CA ASP A 201 -4.73 12.03 16.79
C ASP A 201 -4.89 10.76 15.94
N CYS A 202 -5.97 9.98 16.12
CA CYS A 202 -6.26 8.82 15.29
C CYS A 202 -6.65 9.25 13.87
N THR A 203 -5.82 8.91 12.89
CA THR A 203 -6.10 9.13 11.46
C THR A 203 -7.01 8.05 10.89
N ALA A 204 -6.89 6.84 11.41
CA ALA A 204 -7.74 5.70 11.11
C ALA A 204 -7.94 4.84 12.36
N LEU A 205 -9.10 4.21 12.47
CA LEU A 205 -9.48 3.29 13.52
C LEU A 205 -9.55 1.88 12.96
N VAL A 206 -9.01 0.90 13.69
CA VAL A 206 -9.10 -0.52 13.34
C VAL A 206 -9.78 -1.28 14.47
N VAL A 207 -10.88 -1.94 14.16
CA VAL A 207 -11.57 -2.92 15.01
C VAL A 207 -11.30 -4.29 14.44
N GLY A 208 -10.51 -5.09 15.12
CA GLY A 208 -9.99 -6.35 14.60
C GLY A 208 -10.44 -7.57 15.39
N GLY A 209 -11.50 -8.25 14.97
CA GLY A 209 -11.95 -9.54 15.51
C GLY A 209 -12.33 -9.50 17.00
N PRO A 210 -13.25 -8.61 17.44
CA PRO A 210 -13.69 -8.58 18.82
C PRO A 210 -14.39 -9.89 19.19
N THR A 211 -13.96 -10.55 20.26
CA THR A 211 -14.56 -11.80 20.73
C THR A 211 -15.69 -11.56 21.75
N ARG A 212 -15.78 -10.36 22.32
CA ARG A 212 -16.84 -9.94 23.26
C ARG A 212 -17.71 -8.85 22.65
N ASN A 213 -18.95 -8.75 23.10
CA ASN A 213 -19.87 -7.69 22.66
C ASN A 213 -19.37 -6.32 23.10
N TYR A 214 -19.36 -5.39 22.19
CA TYR A 214 -19.22 -3.96 22.50
C TYR A 214 -20.43 -3.45 23.26
N GLN A 215 -20.18 -2.64 24.28
CA GLN A 215 -21.22 -1.92 24.99
C GLN A 215 -21.63 -0.68 24.18
N GLN A 216 -22.84 -0.16 24.42
CA GLN A 216 -23.38 0.98 23.66
C GLN A 216 -22.44 2.20 23.64
N PRO A 217 -21.75 2.60 24.76
CA PRO A 217 -20.82 3.73 24.71
C PRO A 217 -19.63 3.53 23.75
N GLU A 218 -19.11 2.31 23.61
CA GLU A 218 -18.02 1.99 22.67
C GLU A 218 -18.53 2.13 21.22
N VAL A 219 -19.74 1.63 20.93
CA VAL A 219 -20.39 1.74 19.62
C VAL A 219 -20.68 3.20 19.27
N ASP A 220 -21.14 3.99 20.25
CA ASP A 220 -21.40 5.43 20.05
C ASP A 220 -20.11 6.22 19.78
N ALA A 221 -18.99 5.83 20.41
CA ALA A 221 -17.67 6.42 20.14
C ALA A 221 -17.20 6.14 18.70
N ILE A 222 -17.35 4.90 18.23
CA ILE A 222 -17.05 4.52 16.84
C ILE A 222 -17.96 5.28 15.87
N LYS A 223 -19.25 5.30 16.15
CA LYS A 223 -20.25 6.03 15.36
C LYS A 223 -19.86 7.50 15.21
N LYS A 224 -19.65 8.17 16.34
CA LYS A 224 -19.27 9.58 16.36
C LYS A 224 -17.99 9.84 15.54
N TYR A 225 -16.96 9.01 15.72
CA TYR A 225 -15.70 9.15 15.01
C TYR A 225 -15.87 9.07 13.49
N VAL A 226 -16.63 8.08 12.99
CA VAL A 226 -16.87 7.90 11.54
C VAL A 226 -17.78 9.01 10.99
N GLU A 227 -18.85 9.36 11.70
CA GLU A 227 -19.79 10.40 11.28
C GLU A 227 -19.18 11.81 11.31
N ASP A 228 -18.15 12.04 12.12
CA ASP A 228 -17.32 13.26 12.11
C ASP A 228 -16.25 13.28 10.98
N GLY A 229 -16.18 12.23 10.15
CA GLY A 229 -15.27 12.12 8.99
C GLY A 229 -14.04 11.28 9.24
N GLY A 230 -13.98 10.54 10.35
CA GLY A 230 -12.95 9.54 10.63
C GLY A 230 -13.01 8.34 9.67
N ARG A 231 -11.92 7.61 9.58
CA ARG A 231 -11.80 6.39 8.75
C ARG A 231 -11.72 5.17 9.64
N ALA A 232 -12.52 4.14 9.34
CA ALA A 232 -12.52 2.92 10.12
C ALA A 232 -12.38 1.68 9.23
N LEU A 233 -11.62 0.70 9.71
CA LEU A 233 -11.59 -0.67 9.22
C LEU A 233 -12.18 -1.56 10.30
N LEU A 234 -13.29 -2.23 9.96
CA LEU A 234 -13.98 -3.13 10.88
C LEU A 234 -13.93 -4.55 10.32
N MET A 235 -13.30 -5.45 11.06
CA MET A 235 -13.18 -6.86 10.75
C MET A 235 -13.91 -7.64 11.84
N LEU A 236 -15.03 -8.26 11.49
CA LEU A 236 -15.92 -8.93 12.43
C LEU A 236 -16.13 -10.38 12.01
N ASP A 237 -15.67 -11.29 12.84
CA ASP A 237 -15.87 -12.72 12.64
C ASP A 237 -17.34 -13.13 12.83
N PRO A 238 -17.77 -14.28 12.27
CA PRO A 238 -19.08 -14.84 12.58
C PRO A 238 -19.19 -15.23 14.06
N PRO A 239 -20.41 -15.23 14.65
CA PRO A 239 -20.62 -15.63 16.01
C PRO A 239 -20.48 -17.14 16.15
N LEU A 240 -19.27 -17.60 16.48
CA LEU A 240 -18.91 -19.01 16.54
C LEU A 240 -18.57 -19.46 17.96
N LYS A 241 -18.88 -20.71 18.25
CA LYS A 241 -18.39 -21.39 19.45
C LYS A 241 -17.41 -22.47 19.05
N ILE A 242 -16.13 -22.25 19.35
CA ILE A 242 -15.04 -23.18 19.04
C ILE A 242 -14.48 -23.72 20.36
N GLY A 243 -14.87 -24.91 20.73
CA GLY A 243 -14.48 -25.53 22.00
C GLY A 243 -14.97 -24.71 23.22
N ARG A 244 -14.04 -24.12 23.96
CA ARG A 244 -14.32 -23.24 25.11
C ARG A 244 -14.37 -21.76 24.75
N SER A 245 -13.95 -21.40 23.56
CA SER A 245 -13.95 -20.01 23.08
C SER A 245 -15.26 -19.72 22.36
N GLU A 246 -15.81 -18.57 22.63
CA GLU A 246 -17.03 -18.05 21.99
C GLU A 246 -16.73 -16.68 21.40
N ILE A 247 -17.13 -16.48 20.16
CA ILE A 247 -17.11 -15.19 19.47
C ILE A 247 -18.51 -14.62 19.55
N ALA A 248 -18.66 -13.46 20.16
CA ALA A 248 -19.94 -12.83 20.35
C ALA A 248 -20.50 -12.24 19.04
N GLY A 249 -21.83 -12.13 18.95
CA GLY A 249 -22.50 -11.62 17.76
C GLY A 249 -22.28 -10.14 17.47
N ASN A 250 -21.87 -9.37 18.46
CA ASN A 250 -21.66 -7.90 18.37
C ASN A 250 -22.86 -7.16 17.79
N ASP A 251 -24.06 -7.49 18.28
CA ASP A 251 -25.33 -7.03 17.71
C ASP A 251 -25.46 -5.51 17.71
N ALA A 252 -24.96 -4.80 18.72
CA ALA A 252 -24.97 -3.33 18.74
C ALA A 252 -24.10 -2.74 17.61
N LEU A 253 -22.90 -3.30 17.42
CA LEU A 253 -21.98 -2.84 16.36
C LEU A 253 -22.49 -3.22 14.97
N THR A 254 -23.01 -4.43 14.78
CA THR A 254 -23.60 -4.85 13.49
C THR A 254 -24.87 -4.06 13.16
N SER A 255 -25.68 -3.65 14.16
CA SER A 255 -26.81 -2.74 13.96
C SER A 255 -26.37 -1.36 13.51
N LEU A 256 -25.25 -0.84 14.04
CA LEU A 256 -24.65 0.39 13.55
C LEU A 256 -24.23 0.26 12.08
N LEU A 257 -23.54 -0.83 11.70
CA LEU A 257 -23.14 -1.08 10.33
C LEU A 257 -24.34 -1.21 9.38
N GLN A 258 -25.43 -1.84 9.84
CA GLN A 258 -26.67 -1.91 9.10
C GLN A 258 -27.28 -0.52 8.84
N SER A 259 -27.20 0.39 9.82
CA SER A 259 -27.64 1.78 9.63
C SER A 259 -26.82 2.54 8.60
N TRP A 260 -25.56 2.10 8.37
CA TRP A 260 -24.67 2.62 7.33
C TRP A 260 -24.81 1.88 5.99
N GLY A 261 -25.68 0.87 5.91
CA GLY A 261 -25.96 0.14 4.68
C GLY A 261 -25.17 -1.16 4.49
N VAL A 262 -24.55 -1.67 5.57
CA VAL A 262 -23.85 -2.97 5.56
C VAL A 262 -24.54 -3.92 6.54
N THR A 263 -25.28 -4.87 6.02
CA THR A 263 -25.90 -5.94 6.83
C THR A 263 -24.93 -7.11 6.92
N MET A 264 -24.58 -7.51 8.13
CA MET A 264 -23.69 -8.66 8.39
C MET A 264 -24.53 -9.83 8.88
N ASP A 265 -24.52 -10.92 8.12
CA ASP A 265 -25.28 -12.12 8.48
C ASP A 265 -24.61 -12.92 9.62
N LYS A 266 -25.41 -13.65 10.38
CA LYS A 266 -24.91 -14.57 11.42
C LYS A 266 -24.68 -15.96 10.82
N ASP A 267 -23.80 -16.04 9.83
CA ASP A 267 -23.46 -17.25 9.11
C ASP A 267 -21.93 -17.45 9.03
N LEU A 268 -21.51 -18.62 8.60
CA LEU A 268 -20.12 -18.96 8.30
C LEU A 268 -20.02 -19.36 6.84
N ILE A 269 -19.11 -18.73 6.11
CA ILE A 269 -18.81 -19.10 4.73
C ILE A 269 -17.84 -20.28 4.71
N LEU A 270 -18.23 -21.29 3.97
CA LEU A 270 -17.41 -22.45 3.63
C LEU A 270 -17.16 -22.43 2.13
N ASP A 271 -15.90 -22.45 1.73
CA ASP A 271 -15.48 -22.44 0.34
C ASP A 271 -15.01 -23.82 -0.12
N LEU A 272 -15.75 -24.41 -1.03
CA LEU A 272 -15.45 -25.72 -1.58
C LEU A 272 -14.64 -25.65 -2.89
N ASN A 273 -13.99 -24.50 -3.13
CA ASN A 273 -13.21 -24.29 -4.35
C ASN A 273 -12.04 -25.28 -4.46
N PRO A 274 -11.97 -26.06 -5.56
CA PRO A 274 -10.90 -27.04 -5.75
C PRO A 274 -9.49 -26.41 -5.74
N ILE A 275 -9.33 -25.17 -6.21
CA ILE A 275 -8.04 -24.46 -6.20
C ILE A 275 -7.59 -24.20 -4.77
N GLY A 276 -8.49 -23.79 -3.89
CA GLY A 276 -8.19 -23.60 -2.47
C GLY A 276 -7.76 -24.92 -1.81
N GLN A 277 -8.47 -26.01 -2.09
CA GLN A 277 -8.13 -27.35 -1.58
C GLN A 277 -6.75 -27.83 -2.07
N LEU A 278 -6.42 -27.62 -3.35
CA LEU A 278 -5.09 -27.92 -3.91
C LEU A 278 -3.99 -27.08 -3.27
N ALA A 279 -4.31 -25.85 -2.85
CA ALA A 279 -3.38 -24.98 -2.11
C ALA A 279 -3.29 -25.32 -0.62
N GLY A 280 -3.95 -26.39 -0.15
CA GLY A 280 -3.95 -26.82 1.25
C GLY A 280 -4.85 -25.98 2.17
N LEU A 281 -5.74 -25.17 1.61
CA LEU A 281 -6.72 -24.39 2.37
C LEU A 281 -7.89 -25.27 2.78
N GLY A 282 -8.28 -25.20 4.05
CA GLY A 282 -9.51 -25.85 4.52
C GLY A 282 -10.77 -25.10 4.05
N PRO A 283 -11.95 -25.74 4.07
CA PRO A 283 -13.19 -25.13 3.60
C PRO A 283 -13.60 -23.87 4.37
N GLN A 284 -13.08 -23.64 5.56
CA GLN A 284 -13.30 -22.44 6.37
C GLN A 284 -12.53 -21.20 5.88
N VAL A 285 -11.73 -21.32 4.82
CA VAL A 285 -10.99 -20.22 4.20
C VAL A 285 -11.63 -19.88 2.85
N ALA A 286 -12.34 -18.77 2.78
CA ALA A 286 -12.89 -18.28 1.53
C ALA A 286 -11.77 -17.76 0.61
N LEU A 287 -11.69 -18.30 -0.62
CA LEU A 287 -10.70 -17.90 -1.62
C LEU A 287 -11.28 -16.80 -2.52
N VAL A 288 -10.63 -15.65 -2.51
CA VAL A 288 -10.93 -14.52 -3.38
C VAL A 288 -9.90 -14.44 -4.50
N THR A 289 -10.36 -14.45 -5.74
CA THR A 289 -9.52 -14.32 -6.94
C THR A 289 -9.98 -13.19 -7.86
N SER A 290 -11.11 -12.55 -7.54
CA SER A 290 -11.68 -11.45 -8.30
C SER A 290 -12.05 -10.30 -7.35
N TYR A 291 -11.73 -9.08 -7.77
CA TYR A 291 -11.95 -7.87 -7.01
C TYR A 291 -12.72 -6.86 -7.85
N ASP A 292 -13.65 -6.15 -7.22
CA ASP A 292 -14.44 -5.12 -7.87
C ASP A 292 -13.60 -3.89 -8.27
N SER A 293 -14.19 -3.03 -9.10
CA SER A 293 -13.53 -1.80 -9.56
C SER A 293 -13.61 -0.70 -8.49
N GLN A 294 -12.86 -0.91 -7.39
CA GLN A 294 -12.79 0.03 -6.28
C GLN A 294 -11.31 0.36 -5.98
N PRO A 295 -10.94 1.64 -5.79
CA PRO A 295 -9.54 2.03 -5.59
C PRO A 295 -8.80 1.25 -4.50
N ILE A 296 -9.50 0.84 -3.42
CA ILE A 296 -8.94 0.08 -2.30
C ILE A 296 -8.35 -1.26 -2.75
N VAL A 297 -9.01 -1.92 -3.72
CA VAL A 297 -8.65 -3.28 -4.17
C VAL A 297 -8.06 -3.32 -5.58
N ASN A 298 -7.90 -2.18 -6.26
CA ASN A 298 -7.34 -2.15 -7.62
C ASN A 298 -5.94 -2.77 -7.73
N GLY A 299 -5.12 -2.63 -6.68
CA GLY A 299 -3.79 -3.23 -6.62
C GLY A 299 -3.80 -4.75 -6.41
N MET A 300 -4.95 -5.35 -6.09
CA MET A 300 -5.10 -6.78 -5.79
C MET A 300 -5.45 -7.62 -7.02
N LYS A 301 -5.69 -6.99 -8.18
CA LYS A 301 -6.04 -7.71 -9.42
C LYS A 301 -4.96 -8.70 -9.81
N GLY A 302 -5.35 -9.96 -10.02
CA GLY A 302 -4.42 -11.05 -10.30
C GLY A 302 -3.77 -11.71 -9.08
N THR A 303 -4.13 -11.27 -7.86
CA THR A 303 -3.66 -11.88 -6.60
C THR A 303 -4.78 -12.73 -6.01
N ALA A 304 -4.46 -13.93 -5.56
CA ALA A 304 -5.39 -14.74 -4.77
C ALA A 304 -5.22 -14.43 -3.28
N THR A 305 -6.32 -14.24 -2.55
CA THR A 305 -6.32 -13.95 -1.11
C THR A 305 -7.27 -14.90 -0.39
N GLY A 306 -6.82 -15.48 0.72
CA GLY A 306 -7.63 -16.34 1.59
C GLY A 306 -8.18 -15.56 2.79
N PHE A 307 -9.47 -15.70 3.05
CA PHE A 307 -10.16 -15.10 4.19
C PHE A 307 -10.69 -16.21 5.12
N PRO A 308 -10.01 -16.48 6.24
CA PRO A 308 -10.48 -17.48 7.19
C PRO A 308 -11.69 -16.97 7.98
N LEU A 309 -12.57 -17.89 8.38
CA LEU A 309 -13.71 -17.61 9.27
C LEU A 309 -14.56 -16.40 8.83
N SER A 310 -14.90 -16.33 7.55
CA SER A 310 -15.67 -15.22 7.00
C SER A 310 -17.17 -15.41 7.16
N ARG A 311 -17.88 -14.30 7.23
CA ARG A 311 -19.36 -14.22 7.20
C ARG A 311 -19.83 -13.49 5.95
N SER A 312 -21.06 -13.76 5.52
CA SER A 312 -21.61 -13.03 4.39
C SER A 312 -22.12 -11.64 4.80
N ILE A 313 -22.02 -10.69 3.87
CA ILE A 313 -22.54 -9.34 4.03
C ILE A 313 -23.43 -8.96 2.86
N ASP A 314 -24.48 -8.20 3.13
CA ASP A 314 -25.30 -7.54 2.14
C ASP A 314 -25.09 -6.02 2.19
N VAL A 315 -25.06 -5.36 1.02
CA VAL A 315 -24.79 -3.95 0.91
C VAL A 315 -25.95 -3.20 0.26
N LYS A 316 -26.31 -2.06 0.84
CA LYS A 316 -27.35 -1.19 0.32
C LYS A 316 -27.00 0.26 0.67
N ASN A 317 -27.10 1.17 -0.31
CA ASN A 317 -26.92 2.59 -0.02
C ASN A 317 -27.97 3.10 0.96
N GLY A 318 -27.51 3.84 1.96
CA GLY A 318 -28.38 4.56 2.90
C GLY A 318 -28.59 6.02 2.46
N GLU A 319 -29.32 6.77 3.27
CA GLU A 319 -29.58 8.20 3.00
C GLU A 319 -28.29 9.04 3.03
N LYS A 320 -27.37 8.72 3.95
CA LYS A 320 -26.09 9.42 4.15
C LYS A 320 -24.88 8.57 3.78
N THR A 321 -25.09 7.37 3.27
CA THR A 321 -24.01 6.43 3.00
C THR A 321 -24.07 5.89 1.58
N THR A 322 -22.90 5.83 0.95
CA THR A 322 -22.70 5.10 -0.31
C THR A 322 -21.82 3.92 -0.02
N VAL A 323 -22.28 2.70 -0.34
CA VAL A 323 -21.58 1.45 -0.05
C VAL A 323 -21.38 0.67 -1.33
N GLN A 324 -20.18 0.12 -1.53
CA GLN A 324 -19.80 -0.69 -2.67
C GLN A 324 -19.15 -1.99 -2.20
N LYS A 325 -19.40 -3.07 -2.89
CA LYS A 325 -18.66 -4.33 -2.70
C LYS A 325 -17.19 -4.15 -3.06
N LEU A 326 -16.34 -4.91 -2.39
CA LEU A 326 -14.92 -4.99 -2.72
C LEU A 326 -14.57 -6.30 -3.39
N PHE A 327 -15.10 -7.40 -2.89
CA PHE A 327 -14.89 -8.74 -3.42
C PHE A 327 -15.89 -9.73 -2.84
N ASP A 328 -16.08 -10.81 -3.58
CA ASP A 328 -16.95 -11.92 -3.24
C ASP A 328 -16.11 -13.22 -3.07
N SER A 329 -16.67 -14.20 -2.39
CA SER A 329 -16.16 -15.57 -2.33
C SER A 329 -16.28 -16.29 -3.67
N SER A 330 -15.77 -17.50 -3.76
CA SER A 330 -15.91 -18.32 -4.97
C SER A 330 -17.39 -18.70 -5.24
N SER A 331 -17.70 -19.03 -6.48
CA SER A 331 -19.04 -19.50 -6.88
C SER A 331 -19.42 -20.86 -6.26
N THR A 332 -18.44 -21.63 -5.77
CA THR A 332 -18.64 -22.90 -5.09
C THR A 332 -18.73 -22.78 -3.58
N SER A 333 -18.70 -21.57 -3.05
CA SER A 333 -18.88 -21.32 -1.63
C SER A 333 -20.34 -21.44 -1.21
N LEU A 334 -20.54 -21.65 0.06
CA LEU A 334 -21.85 -21.63 0.71
C LEU A 334 -21.74 -20.95 2.07
N ALA A 335 -22.80 -20.30 2.55
CA ALA A 335 -22.88 -19.81 3.91
C ALA A 335 -23.93 -20.62 4.69
N THR A 336 -23.54 -21.06 5.88
CA THR A 336 -24.38 -21.84 6.77
C THR A 336 -24.65 -21.11 8.07
N ASN A 337 -25.90 -21.14 8.52
CA ASN A 337 -26.31 -20.63 9.84
C ASN A 337 -26.18 -21.72 10.93
N ASN A 338 -25.83 -22.93 10.58
CA ASN A 338 -25.61 -24.01 11.53
C ASN A 338 -24.19 -23.93 12.10
N LEU A 339 -23.99 -23.02 13.00
CA LEU A 339 -22.69 -22.72 13.63
C LEU A 339 -22.35 -23.66 14.79
N SER A 340 -23.26 -24.57 15.14
CA SER A 340 -23.10 -25.50 16.27
C SER A 340 -22.66 -26.90 15.85
N SER A 341 -22.73 -27.23 14.57
CA SER A 341 -22.39 -28.56 14.06
C SER A 341 -20.99 -28.58 13.43
N PRO A 342 -20.15 -29.56 13.76
CA PRO A 342 -18.87 -29.75 13.09
C PRO A 342 -19.04 -30.26 11.63
N ALA A 343 -20.21 -30.78 11.28
CA ALA A 343 -20.53 -31.28 9.95
C ALA A 343 -21.62 -30.41 9.31
N VAL A 344 -21.30 -29.80 8.20
CA VAL A 344 -22.23 -29.02 7.38
C VAL A 344 -22.61 -29.84 6.16
N ASP A 345 -23.92 -30.03 5.94
CA ASP A 345 -24.42 -30.60 4.68
C ASP A 345 -24.40 -29.53 3.57
N PRO A 346 -23.55 -29.67 2.54
CA PRO A 346 -23.49 -28.67 1.46
C PRO A 346 -24.80 -28.53 0.68
N ASN A 347 -25.70 -29.55 0.75
CA ASN A 347 -26.96 -29.58 0.03
C ASN A 347 -28.14 -29.08 0.89
N ASP A 348 -27.91 -28.65 2.12
CA ASP A 348 -28.99 -28.08 2.94
C ASP A 348 -29.61 -26.88 2.22
N PRO A 349 -30.92 -26.87 1.94
CA PRO A 349 -31.60 -25.80 1.24
C PRO A 349 -31.59 -24.46 2.04
N LYS A 350 -31.22 -24.48 3.32
CA LYS A 350 -31.05 -23.29 4.15
C LYS A 350 -29.73 -22.58 3.91
N ASN A 351 -28.76 -23.23 3.30
CA ASN A 351 -27.47 -22.60 2.98
C ASN A 351 -27.64 -21.59 1.85
N LYS A 352 -27.07 -20.38 2.04
CA LYS A 352 -26.90 -19.44 0.92
C LYS A 352 -25.81 -19.96 0.00
N LYS A 353 -26.02 -19.88 -1.31
CA LYS A 353 -25.00 -20.29 -2.32
C LYS A 353 -24.19 -19.10 -2.77
N GLY A 354 -22.89 -19.32 -3.01
CA GLY A 354 -21.97 -18.33 -3.56
C GLY A 354 -22.25 -17.94 -5.03
N PRO A 355 -21.61 -16.87 -5.50
CA PRO A 355 -20.64 -16.04 -4.77
C PRO A 355 -21.31 -15.16 -3.70
N LEU A 356 -20.65 -14.99 -2.55
CA LEU A 356 -21.13 -14.24 -1.40
C LEU A 356 -20.18 -13.08 -1.09
N THR A 357 -20.72 -11.90 -0.84
CA THR A 357 -19.89 -10.72 -0.54
C THR A 357 -19.20 -10.88 0.81
N LEU A 358 -17.89 -10.66 0.83
CA LEU A 358 -17.04 -10.76 2.02
C LEU A 358 -16.61 -9.40 2.57
N ALA A 359 -16.51 -8.40 1.70
CA ALA A 359 -16.05 -7.08 2.09
C ALA A 359 -16.76 -5.98 1.30
N ALA A 360 -16.91 -4.85 1.95
CA ALA A 360 -17.47 -3.64 1.38
C ALA A 360 -16.69 -2.40 1.82
N ALA A 361 -16.71 -1.37 1.00
CA ALA A 361 -16.27 -0.03 1.37
C ALA A 361 -17.43 0.95 1.30
N GLY A 362 -17.50 1.83 2.28
CA GLY A 362 -18.53 2.86 2.35
C GLY A 362 -17.96 4.25 2.58
N THR A 363 -18.73 5.24 2.17
CA THR A 363 -18.46 6.65 2.46
C THR A 363 -19.66 7.21 3.19
N TYR A 364 -19.43 7.86 4.33
CA TYR A 364 -20.45 8.61 5.07
C TYR A 364 -20.40 10.08 4.65
N ASN A 365 -21.52 10.61 4.20
CA ASN A 365 -21.63 12.02 3.82
C ASN A 365 -21.85 12.88 5.07
N THR A 366 -20.81 13.57 5.49
CA THR A 366 -20.85 14.43 6.69
C THR A 366 -21.55 15.77 6.46
N GLY A 367 -21.92 16.10 5.20
CA GLY A 367 -22.52 17.39 4.85
C GLY A 367 -21.58 18.60 4.96
N LYS A 368 -20.26 18.35 5.14
CA LYS A 368 -19.21 19.39 5.21
C LYS A 368 -18.47 19.55 3.91
#